data_9b01a54375409d43e84ff70378a3648e
#
_entry.id   9b01a54375409d43e84ff70378a3648e
#
_cell.length_a   1.000
_cell.length_b   1.000
_cell.length_c   1.000
_cell.angle_alpha   90.00
_cell.angle_beta   90.00
_cell.angle_gamma   90.00
#
_symmetry.space_group_name_H-M   'P 1'
#
loop_
_entity.id
_entity.type
_entity.pdbx_description
1 polymer ?
#
loop_
_entity_poly.entity_id
_entity_poly.type
_entity_poly.pdbx_seq_one_letter_code
_entity_poly.pdbx_strand_id
1 'polypeptide(L)'
;MDLININGVRLEVKHVAARPAGVQGSTGLAPLVFLHEGLGSVAMWRDWPTQLCTATGREGWVYSRRGYGQSDAVPDVRGASAVVNGQRTGRLLPDYLHEEAWTVLPALVKTLKLENPVLVGHSDGGSIALLHASRFPVSACVVMAPHVMVEDVSIKSIRQARTAFEAGDLRQRLARYHADVNCAFWQWNDVWLSDAFRSFDIRDNCRTIAAPLLAMQGVDDVYGTMRQIEEIPVYRRQNKHFPTSYIDSMLYKLEQCGHSPHRDQTELTTQLIAEFLAGVS
;
A
#
# COMPACT_ATOMS: atom_id res chain seq x y z
N MET A 1 9.85 -10.30 -13.96
CA MET A 1 9.96 -8.94 -13.39
C MET A 1 10.28 -7.99 -14.51
N ASP A 2 9.49 -6.97 -14.65
CA ASP A 2 9.60 -6.02 -15.76
C ASP A 2 9.76 -4.61 -15.20
N LEU A 3 10.44 -3.75 -15.96
CA LEU A 3 10.47 -2.30 -15.70
C LEU A 3 9.50 -1.64 -16.67
N ILE A 4 8.40 -1.13 -16.17
CA ILE A 4 7.33 -0.51 -16.94
C ILE A 4 7.41 1.00 -16.82
N ASN A 5 7.40 1.73 -17.93
CA ASN A 5 7.41 3.19 -17.92
C ASN A 5 6.03 3.72 -17.56
N ILE A 6 5.95 4.42 -16.45
CA ILE A 6 4.75 5.12 -15.99
C ILE A 6 5.09 6.60 -15.84
N ASN A 7 4.50 7.43 -16.68
CA ASN A 7 4.73 8.89 -16.70
C ASN A 7 6.23 9.27 -16.75
N GLY A 8 7.06 8.51 -17.49
CA GLY A 8 8.49 8.77 -17.64
C GLY A 8 9.38 8.18 -16.53
N VAL A 9 8.81 7.43 -15.57
CA VAL A 9 9.53 6.69 -14.53
C VAL A 9 9.39 5.20 -14.78
N ARG A 10 10.49 4.44 -14.72
CA ARG A 10 10.44 2.98 -14.81
C ARG A 10 10.17 2.40 -13.44
N LEU A 11 9.02 1.75 -13.30
CA LEU A 11 8.62 1.05 -12.08
C LEU A 11 8.85 -0.45 -12.23
N GLU A 12 9.40 -1.07 -11.20
CA GLU A 12 9.49 -2.52 -11.07
C GLU A 12 8.09 -3.10 -10.90
N VAL A 13 7.71 -4.04 -11.76
CA VAL A 13 6.40 -4.69 -11.75
C VAL A 13 6.59 -6.20 -11.89
N LYS A 14 5.82 -6.97 -11.11
CA LYS A 14 5.75 -8.42 -11.17
C LYS A 14 4.30 -8.85 -11.36
N HIS A 15 4.04 -9.60 -12.41
CA HIS A 15 2.78 -10.31 -12.59
C HIS A 15 2.81 -11.63 -11.82
N VAL A 16 1.71 -11.97 -11.17
CA VAL A 16 1.48 -13.21 -10.41
C VAL A 16 0.25 -13.90 -10.99
N ALA A 17 0.44 -15.08 -11.58
CA ALA A 17 -0.65 -15.85 -12.15
C ALA A 17 -1.59 -16.40 -11.07
N ALA A 18 -2.87 -16.47 -11.38
CA ALA A 18 -3.89 -17.06 -10.51
C ALA A 18 -3.75 -18.59 -10.34
N ARG A 19 -3.08 -19.25 -11.29
CA ARG A 19 -2.97 -20.74 -11.39
C ARG A 19 -1.58 -21.15 -11.83
N PRO A 20 -1.18 -22.40 -11.55
CA PRO A 20 0.06 -22.94 -12.08
C PRO A 20 0.13 -22.86 -13.61
N ALA A 21 1.34 -22.72 -14.15
CA ALA A 21 1.59 -22.66 -15.58
C ALA A 21 0.96 -23.87 -16.30
N GLY A 22 0.21 -23.62 -17.38
CA GLY A 22 -0.45 -24.66 -18.19
C GLY A 22 -1.98 -24.74 -18.05
N VAL A 23 -2.58 -24.05 -17.08
CA VAL A 23 -4.05 -23.92 -16.99
C VAL A 23 -4.45 -22.61 -17.68
N GLN A 24 -4.91 -22.69 -18.92
CA GLN A 24 -5.40 -21.53 -19.68
C GLN A 24 -6.82 -21.14 -19.26
N GLY A 25 -7.07 -19.85 -19.18
CA GLY A 25 -8.37 -19.20 -19.02
C GLY A 25 -8.31 -18.04 -18.04
N SER A 26 -8.73 -16.85 -18.48
CA SER A 26 -9.05 -15.75 -17.56
C SER A 26 -10.13 -16.22 -16.60
N THR A 27 -9.96 -15.97 -15.32
CA THR A 27 -10.98 -16.32 -14.31
C THR A 27 -12.21 -15.42 -14.39
N GLY A 28 -12.15 -14.32 -15.17
CA GLY A 28 -13.17 -13.28 -15.20
C GLY A 28 -13.28 -12.46 -13.90
N LEU A 29 -12.43 -12.78 -12.91
CA LEU A 29 -12.39 -12.10 -11.61
C LEU A 29 -11.49 -10.86 -11.68
N ALA A 30 -11.84 -9.82 -10.96
CA ALA A 30 -11.01 -8.62 -10.85
C ALA A 30 -9.61 -8.95 -10.31
N PRO A 31 -8.52 -8.46 -10.96
CA PRO A 31 -7.15 -8.75 -10.54
C PRO A 31 -6.78 -8.04 -9.23
N LEU A 32 -5.80 -8.59 -8.50
CA LEU A 32 -5.23 -7.98 -7.30
C LEU A 32 -4.10 -7.01 -7.68
N VAL A 33 -4.06 -5.83 -7.05
CA VAL A 33 -2.91 -4.91 -7.11
C VAL A 33 -2.36 -4.72 -5.72
N PHE A 34 -1.09 -5.09 -5.53
CA PHE A 34 -0.41 -5.06 -4.24
C PHE A 34 0.37 -3.75 -4.07
N LEU A 35 0.10 -3.05 -2.98
CA LEU A 35 0.66 -1.74 -2.63
C LEU A 35 1.49 -1.88 -1.35
N HIS A 36 2.81 -1.74 -1.47
CA HIS A 36 3.73 -2.01 -0.38
C HIS A 36 3.79 -0.91 0.68
N GLU A 37 4.31 -1.25 1.86
CA GLU A 37 4.56 -0.37 2.99
C GLU A 37 5.65 0.70 2.71
N GLY A 38 5.91 1.57 3.69
CA GLY A 38 6.83 2.70 3.59
C GLY A 38 8.25 2.35 3.14
N LEU A 39 8.77 1.19 3.54
CA LEU A 39 10.09 0.67 3.15
C LEU A 39 10.01 -0.60 2.30
N GLY A 40 8.84 -0.91 1.75
CA GLY A 40 8.59 -2.12 1.00
C GLY A 40 9.08 -2.09 -0.45
N SER A 41 8.96 -3.23 -1.11
CA SER A 41 9.23 -3.44 -2.53
C SER A 41 8.57 -4.72 -3.02
N VAL A 42 8.59 -4.99 -4.33
CA VAL A 42 8.14 -6.27 -4.89
C VAL A 42 8.78 -7.45 -4.17
N ALA A 43 10.09 -7.40 -3.94
CA ALA A 43 10.83 -8.50 -3.31
C ALA A 43 10.47 -8.69 -1.83
N MET A 44 10.05 -7.64 -1.12
CA MET A 44 9.72 -7.72 0.31
C MET A 44 8.38 -8.37 0.58
N TRP A 45 7.48 -8.46 -0.38
CA TRP A 45 6.27 -9.27 -0.28
C TRP A 45 6.55 -10.77 -0.23
N ARG A 46 7.75 -11.20 -0.67
CA ARG A 46 8.18 -12.60 -0.78
C ARG A 46 7.22 -13.40 -1.67
N ASP A 47 6.70 -14.53 -1.16
CA ASP A 47 5.79 -15.44 -1.86
C ASP A 47 4.30 -15.20 -1.52
N TRP A 48 4.01 -14.32 -0.54
CA TRP A 48 2.64 -14.10 -0.09
C TRP A 48 1.67 -13.65 -1.20
N PRO A 49 2.04 -12.78 -2.17
CA PRO A 49 1.16 -12.48 -3.30
C PRO A 49 0.77 -13.73 -4.10
N THR A 50 1.68 -14.69 -4.25
CA THR A 50 1.38 -15.96 -4.93
C THR A 50 0.40 -16.80 -4.12
N GLN A 51 0.56 -16.85 -2.80
CA GLN A 51 -0.36 -17.57 -1.91
C GLN A 51 -1.76 -16.96 -1.98
N LEU A 52 -1.89 -15.63 -1.89
CA LEU A 52 -3.18 -14.95 -1.98
C LEU A 52 -3.83 -15.09 -3.35
N CYS A 53 -3.08 -14.93 -4.44
CA CYS A 53 -3.58 -15.14 -5.80
C CYS A 53 -4.10 -16.57 -5.99
N THR A 54 -3.39 -17.56 -5.46
CA THR A 54 -3.83 -18.97 -5.48
C THR A 54 -5.10 -19.18 -4.67
N ALA A 55 -5.15 -18.65 -3.45
CA ALA A 55 -6.29 -18.80 -2.54
C ALA A 55 -7.58 -18.15 -3.09
N THR A 56 -7.43 -17.03 -3.81
CA THR A 56 -8.57 -16.27 -4.37
C THR A 56 -8.91 -16.63 -5.82
N GLY A 57 -8.05 -17.38 -6.51
CA GLY A 57 -8.18 -17.66 -7.94
C GLY A 57 -8.00 -16.44 -8.83
N ARG A 58 -7.41 -15.35 -8.32
CA ARG A 58 -7.22 -14.07 -9.02
C ARG A 58 -5.76 -13.92 -9.43
N GLU A 59 -5.51 -13.35 -10.61
CA GLU A 59 -4.17 -12.89 -10.94
C GLU A 59 -3.82 -11.64 -10.15
N GLY A 60 -2.51 -11.36 -10.00
CA GLY A 60 -2.04 -10.25 -9.21
C GLY A 60 -0.90 -9.48 -9.87
N TRP A 61 -0.81 -8.21 -9.51
CA TRP A 61 0.22 -7.28 -9.95
C TRP A 61 0.86 -6.64 -8.72
N VAL A 62 2.15 -6.84 -8.57
CA VAL A 62 2.96 -6.29 -7.47
C VAL A 62 3.91 -5.27 -8.07
N TYR A 63 3.97 -4.06 -7.55
CA TYR A 63 4.93 -3.07 -8.03
C TYR A 63 5.68 -2.40 -6.90
N SER A 64 6.87 -1.90 -7.21
CA SER A 64 7.65 -1.04 -6.33
C SER A 64 7.45 0.41 -6.76
N ARG A 65 7.10 1.28 -5.81
CA ARG A 65 7.01 2.73 -6.04
C ARG A 65 8.38 3.30 -6.45
N ARG A 66 8.41 4.47 -7.04
CA ARG A 66 9.65 5.15 -7.42
C ARG A 66 10.59 5.30 -6.22
N GLY A 67 11.85 4.95 -6.40
CA GLY A 67 12.87 4.96 -5.35
C GLY A 67 12.90 3.71 -4.48
N TYR A 68 12.01 2.73 -4.74
CA TYR A 68 11.97 1.46 -4.02
C TYR A 68 12.24 0.28 -4.97
N GLY A 69 12.67 -0.85 -4.41
CA GLY A 69 12.94 -2.06 -5.19
C GLY A 69 13.97 -1.81 -6.28
N GLN A 70 13.62 -2.20 -7.51
CA GLN A 70 14.40 -1.95 -8.72
C GLN A 70 13.84 -0.79 -9.56
N SER A 71 12.87 -0.05 -9.03
CA SER A 71 12.32 1.14 -9.69
C SER A 71 13.34 2.26 -9.76
N ASP A 72 13.19 3.17 -10.74
CA ASP A 72 14.07 4.31 -10.89
C ASP A 72 14.20 5.11 -9.60
N ALA A 73 15.44 5.41 -9.22
CA ALA A 73 15.74 6.21 -8.05
C ALA A 73 15.33 7.69 -8.25
N VAL A 74 15.30 8.43 -7.15
CA VAL A 74 15.08 9.87 -7.14
C VAL A 74 16.42 10.57 -6.98
N PRO A 75 16.83 11.41 -7.93
CA PRO A 75 18.05 12.21 -7.79
C PRO A 75 17.94 13.14 -6.57
N ASP A 76 19.04 13.25 -5.82
CA ASP A 76 19.18 14.15 -4.66
C ASP A 76 18.01 14.03 -3.66
N VAL A 77 17.66 12.79 -3.31
CA VAL A 77 16.46 12.43 -2.51
C VAL A 77 16.27 13.22 -1.21
N ARG A 78 17.31 13.83 -0.66
CA ARG A 78 17.28 14.68 0.54
C ARG A 78 17.39 16.17 0.24
N GLY A 79 17.65 16.55 -1.00
CA GLY A 79 17.68 17.92 -1.45
C GLY A 79 16.30 18.60 -1.45
N ALA A 80 16.26 19.85 -1.85
CA ALA A 80 14.99 20.56 -2.03
C ALA A 80 14.14 19.88 -3.10
N SER A 81 12.84 19.73 -2.85
CA SER A 81 11.92 19.17 -3.83
C SER A 81 11.83 20.10 -5.06
N ALA A 82 11.99 19.53 -6.24
CA ALA A 82 11.89 20.22 -7.51
C ALA A 82 11.34 19.28 -8.59
N VAL A 83 10.93 19.85 -9.72
CA VAL A 83 10.54 19.10 -10.92
C VAL A 83 11.49 19.47 -12.05
N VAL A 84 12.20 18.49 -12.58
CA VAL A 84 13.10 18.63 -13.73
C VAL A 84 12.64 17.69 -14.83
N ASN A 85 12.39 18.21 -16.02
CA ASN A 85 11.86 17.43 -17.17
C ASN A 85 10.60 16.61 -16.82
N GLY A 86 9.68 17.20 -16.03
CA GLY A 86 8.46 16.53 -15.59
C GLY A 86 8.63 15.49 -14.51
N GLN A 87 9.85 15.30 -13.98
CA GLN A 87 10.15 14.31 -12.94
C GLN A 87 10.57 14.98 -11.64
N ARG A 88 10.05 14.47 -10.52
CA ARG A 88 10.48 14.93 -9.20
C ARG A 88 11.97 14.62 -8.97
N THR A 89 12.65 15.61 -8.44
CA THR A 89 13.97 15.48 -7.80
C THR A 89 13.84 15.94 -6.34
N GLY A 90 14.78 15.54 -5.49
CA GLY A 90 14.75 15.91 -4.07
C GLY A 90 13.69 15.18 -3.26
N ARG A 91 13.41 15.70 -2.07
CA ARG A 91 12.55 15.07 -1.06
C ARG A 91 11.10 14.95 -1.47
N LEU A 92 10.40 13.98 -0.89
CA LEU A 92 8.96 13.88 -0.96
C LEU A 92 8.28 15.07 -0.27
N LEU A 93 7.15 15.50 -0.82
CA LEU A 93 6.26 16.46 -0.20
C LEU A 93 5.20 15.71 0.67
N PRO A 94 4.53 16.41 1.58
CA PRO A 94 3.55 15.79 2.49
C PRO A 94 2.36 15.11 1.79
N ASP A 95 2.09 15.45 0.55
CA ASP A 95 1.01 14.89 -0.27
C ASP A 95 1.42 13.66 -1.10
N TYR A 96 2.60 13.09 -0.87
CA TYR A 96 3.14 11.98 -1.68
C TYR A 96 2.23 10.75 -1.76
N LEU A 97 1.47 10.45 -0.71
CA LEU A 97 0.50 9.35 -0.74
C LEU A 97 -0.69 9.67 -1.65
N HIS A 98 -1.09 10.94 -1.70
CA HIS A 98 -2.12 11.42 -2.61
C HIS A 98 -1.62 11.40 -4.07
N GLU A 99 -0.37 11.84 -4.31
CA GLU A 99 0.24 11.79 -5.65
C GLU A 99 0.31 10.34 -6.16
N GLU A 100 0.78 9.42 -5.32
CA GLU A 100 0.81 8.00 -5.67
C GLU A 100 -0.59 7.46 -5.98
N ALA A 101 -1.57 7.74 -5.12
CA ALA A 101 -2.94 7.24 -5.24
C ALA A 101 -3.71 7.82 -6.43
N TRP A 102 -3.48 9.09 -6.77
CA TRP A 102 -4.30 9.83 -7.73
C TRP A 102 -3.63 10.08 -9.08
N THR A 103 -2.32 9.88 -9.18
CA THR A 103 -1.56 10.13 -10.41
C THR A 103 -0.82 8.87 -10.88
N VAL A 104 -0.02 8.24 -10.01
CA VAL A 104 0.82 7.11 -10.41
C VAL A 104 0.01 5.82 -10.55
N LEU A 105 -0.76 5.46 -9.53
CA LEU A 105 -1.55 4.22 -9.53
C LEU A 105 -2.60 4.17 -10.65
N PRO A 106 -3.37 5.24 -10.95
CA PRO A 106 -4.27 5.23 -12.11
C PRO A 106 -3.54 5.04 -13.44
N ALA A 107 -2.35 5.66 -13.60
CA ALA A 107 -1.54 5.49 -14.79
C ALA A 107 -1.01 4.05 -14.93
N LEU A 108 -0.61 3.43 -13.81
CA LEU A 108 -0.20 2.02 -13.77
C LEU A 108 -1.35 1.10 -14.16
N VAL A 109 -2.52 1.24 -13.52
CA VAL A 109 -3.75 0.47 -13.79
C VAL A 109 -4.12 0.56 -15.27
N LYS A 110 -4.10 1.78 -15.84
CA LYS A 110 -4.37 2.01 -17.26
C LYS A 110 -3.33 1.33 -18.16
N THR A 111 -2.03 1.45 -17.85
CA THR A 111 -0.95 0.88 -18.64
C THR A 111 -1.01 -0.65 -18.65
N LEU A 112 -1.37 -1.25 -17.54
CA LEU A 112 -1.57 -2.68 -17.36
C LEU A 112 -2.93 -3.17 -17.90
N LYS A 113 -3.80 -2.26 -18.33
CA LYS A 113 -5.17 -2.54 -18.84
C LYS A 113 -6.03 -3.29 -17.83
N LEU A 114 -5.90 -2.95 -16.55
CA LEU A 114 -6.69 -3.54 -15.48
C LEU A 114 -8.03 -2.80 -15.35
N GLU A 115 -9.11 -3.55 -15.21
CA GLU A 115 -10.45 -2.99 -14.99
C GLU A 115 -10.86 -3.20 -13.53
N ASN A 116 -11.18 -2.12 -12.84
CA ASN A 116 -11.65 -2.11 -11.45
C ASN A 116 -10.91 -3.12 -10.55
N PRO A 117 -9.57 -3.02 -10.36
CA PRO A 117 -8.82 -4.02 -9.62
C PRO A 117 -9.26 -4.07 -8.14
N VAL A 118 -8.97 -5.18 -7.48
CA VAL A 118 -8.95 -5.24 -6.01
C VAL A 118 -7.62 -4.67 -5.54
N LEU A 119 -7.65 -3.68 -4.67
CA LEU A 119 -6.44 -3.13 -4.07
C LEU A 119 -6.11 -3.87 -2.77
N VAL A 120 -4.87 -4.31 -2.62
CA VAL A 120 -4.34 -4.98 -1.42
C VAL A 120 -3.16 -4.15 -0.91
N GLY A 121 -3.41 -3.30 0.09
CA GLY A 121 -2.42 -2.34 0.59
C GLY A 121 -1.95 -2.63 2.01
N HIS A 122 -0.64 -2.44 2.26
CA HIS A 122 -0.04 -2.53 3.58
C HIS A 122 0.58 -1.20 3.99
N SER A 123 0.27 -0.71 5.18
CA SER A 123 0.83 0.53 5.77
C SER A 123 0.63 1.74 4.83
N ASP A 124 1.70 2.42 4.34
CA ASP A 124 1.60 3.44 3.29
C ASP A 124 0.74 2.97 2.11
N GLY A 125 0.96 1.71 1.65
CA GLY A 125 0.16 1.11 0.58
C GLY A 125 -1.32 0.98 0.93
N GLY A 126 -1.64 0.76 2.20
CA GLY A 126 -3.02 0.77 2.70
C GLY A 126 -3.65 2.17 2.62
N SER A 127 -2.89 3.20 3.00
CA SER A 127 -3.33 4.60 2.87
C SER A 127 -3.52 4.99 1.40
N ILE A 128 -2.61 4.58 0.51
CA ILE A 128 -2.72 4.77 -0.94
C ILE A 128 -3.98 4.07 -1.48
N ALA A 129 -4.26 2.84 -1.05
CA ALA A 129 -5.45 2.09 -1.46
C ALA A 129 -6.75 2.82 -1.08
N LEU A 130 -6.85 3.33 0.15
CA LEU A 130 -8.00 4.12 0.62
C LEU A 130 -8.16 5.41 -0.19
N LEU A 131 -7.07 6.15 -0.39
CA LEU A 131 -7.07 7.37 -1.20
C LEU A 131 -7.49 7.09 -2.66
N HIS A 132 -6.98 6.03 -3.27
CA HIS A 132 -7.35 5.65 -4.63
C HIS A 132 -8.84 5.30 -4.71
N ALA A 133 -9.31 4.40 -3.83
CA ALA A 133 -10.71 3.97 -3.79
C ALA A 133 -11.69 5.10 -3.48
N SER A 134 -11.22 6.22 -2.91
CA SER A 134 -12.04 7.41 -2.67
C SER A 134 -12.37 8.21 -3.95
N ARG A 135 -11.65 7.98 -5.05
CA ARG A 135 -11.79 8.72 -6.32
C ARG A 135 -12.01 7.85 -7.55
N PHE A 136 -11.49 6.64 -7.54
CA PHE A 136 -11.51 5.75 -8.69
C PHE A 136 -12.27 4.47 -8.37
N PRO A 137 -12.95 3.87 -9.35
CA PRO A 137 -13.65 2.61 -9.15
C PRO A 137 -12.66 1.48 -8.91
N VAL A 138 -12.99 0.63 -7.92
CA VAL A 138 -12.29 -0.60 -7.60
C VAL A 138 -13.32 -1.66 -7.24
N SER A 139 -13.03 -2.94 -7.48
CA SER A 139 -13.94 -4.03 -7.11
C SER A 139 -13.98 -4.25 -5.60
N ALA A 140 -12.84 -4.07 -4.92
CA ALA A 140 -12.74 -4.06 -3.46
C ALA A 140 -11.45 -3.39 -2.98
N CYS A 141 -11.40 -3.04 -1.71
CA CYS A 141 -10.23 -2.48 -1.05
C CYS A 141 -9.91 -3.31 0.20
N VAL A 142 -8.72 -3.87 0.26
CA VAL A 142 -8.17 -4.61 1.41
C VAL A 142 -6.99 -3.82 1.94
N VAL A 143 -7.04 -3.44 3.22
CA VAL A 143 -5.97 -2.68 3.86
C VAL A 143 -5.49 -3.35 5.14
N MET A 144 -4.17 -3.46 5.26
CA MET A 144 -3.47 -4.03 6.41
C MET A 144 -2.67 -2.93 7.07
N ALA A 145 -2.95 -2.62 8.34
CA ALA A 145 -2.29 -1.60 9.14
C ALA A 145 -2.12 -0.25 8.40
N PRO A 146 -3.20 0.29 7.76
CA PRO A 146 -3.12 1.58 7.07
C PRO A 146 -2.86 2.72 8.05
N HIS A 147 -2.42 3.87 7.55
CA HIS A 147 -2.44 5.11 8.31
C HIS A 147 -3.50 6.04 7.72
N VAL A 148 -4.54 6.33 8.48
CA VAL A 148 -5.56 7.32 8.09
C VAL A 148 -5.29 8.70 8.70
N MET A 149 -4.40 8.76 9.69
CA MET A 149 -3.91 9.98 10.34
C MET A 149 -2.52 9.73 10.94
N VAL A 150 -1.78 10.79 11.22
CA VAL A 150 -0.51 10.69 11.97
C VAL A 150 -0.79 10.60 13.46
N GLU A 151 -0.13 9.66 14.15
CA GLU A 151 -0.14 9.48 15.59
C GLU A 151 1.28 9.62 16.16
N ASP A 152 1.42 10.01 17.43
CA ASP A 152 2.74 10.12 18.09
C ASP A 152 3.47 8.78 18.18
N VAL A 153 2.73 7.65 18.28
CA VAL A 153 3.31 6.31 18.25
C VAL A 153 4.00 6.02 16.90
N SER A 154 3.39 6.44 15.79
CA SER A 154 3.97 6.33 14.45
C SER A 154 5.28 7.11 14.36
N ILE A 155 5.27 8.37 14.77
CA ILE A 155 6.45 9.25 14.75
C ILE A 155 7.58 8.68 15.64
N LYS A 156 7.24 8.13 16.81
CA LYS A 156 8.22 7.48 17.70
C LYS A 156 8.90 6.30 17.01
N SER A 157 8.12 5.40 16.43
CA SER A 157 8.63 4.21 15.76
C SER A 157 9.46 4.55 14.53
N ILE A 158 9.07 5.57 13.76
CA ILE A 158 9.82 6.04 12.59
C ILE A 158 11.16 6.69 12.99
N ARG A 159 11.22 7.39 14.13
CA ARG A 159 12.50 7.88 14.70
C ARG A 159 13.40 6.72 15.13
N GLN A 160 12.85 5.67 15.74
CA GLN A 160 13.60 4.46 16.06
C GLN A 160 14.16 3.78 14.81
N ALA A 161 13.36 3.71 13.74
CA ALA A 161 13.82 3.21 12.44
C ALA A 161 15.00 4.04 11.89
N ARG A 162 14.99 5.37 12.07
CA ARG A 162 16.12 6.24 11.71
C ARG A 162 17.39 5.87 12.46
N THR A 163 17.31 5.73 13.77
CA THR A 163 18.45 5.31 14.59
C THR A 163 18.98 3.93 14.16
N ALA A 164 18.08 2.97 13.90
CA ALA A 164 18.44 1.64 13.44
C ALA A 164 19.08 1.65 12.04
N PHE A 165 18.72 2.59 11.17
CA PHE A 165 19.31 2.76 9.85
C PHE A 165 20.69 3.42 9.91
N GLU A 166 20.87 4.44 10.75
CA GLU A 166 22.13 5.20 10.87
C GLU A 166 23.19 4.45 11.65
N ALA A 167 22.83 3.77 12.73
CA ALA A 167 23.77 3.16 13.68
C ALA A 167 23.63 1.64 13.83
N GLY A 168 22.58 1.03 13.26
CA GLY A 168 22.31 -0.40 13.38
C GLY A 168 22.43 -1.16 12.05
N ASP A 169 21.78 -2.31 11.98
CA ASP A 169 21.83 -3.24 10.85
C ASP A 169 20.70 -3.02 9.80
N LEU A 170 19.75 -2.11 10.07
CA LEU A 170 18.58 -1.91 9.21
C LEU A 170 18.99 -1.57 7.77
N ARG A 171 20.00 -0.72 7.60
CA ARG A 171 20.52 -0.37 6.27
C ARG A 171 20.98 -1.59 5.48
N GLN A 172 21.74 -2.50 6.09
CA GLN A 172 22.22 -3.72 5.43
C GLN A 172 21.09 -4.67 5.09
N ARG A 173 20.09 -4.79 5.96
CA ARG A 173 18.90 -5.62 5.72
C ARG A 173 18.08 -5.09 4.54
N LEU A 174 17.83 -3.78 4.48
CA LEU A 174 17.08 -3.14 3.40
C LEU A 174 17.83 -3.14 2.06
N ALA A 175 19.16 -3.04 2.08
CA ALA A 175 19.99 -3.07 0.86
C ALA A 175 19.83 -4.35 0.03
N ARG A 176 19.30 -5.42 0.60
CA ARG A 176 18.98 -6.66 -0.12
C ARG A 176 17.76 -6.54 -1.03
N TYR A 177 16.94 -5.52 -0.83
CA TYR A 177 15.63 -5.36 -1.46
C TYR A 177 15.50 -4.11 -2.31
N HIS A 178 16.47 -3.20 -2.25
CA HIS A 178 16.43 -1.92 -2.95
C HIS A 178 17.74 -1.68 -3.70
N ALA A 179 17.63 -1.28 -4.96
CA ALA A 179 18.79 -0.90 -5.78
C ALA A 179 19.50 0.33 -5.18
N ASP A 180 18.73 1.27 -4.62
CA ASP A 180 19.23 2.41 -3.85
C ASP A 180 18.54 2.45 -2.48
N VAL A 181 19.19 1.85 -1.49
CA VAL A 181 18.67 1.79 -0.12
C VAL A 181 18.58 3.16 0.55
N ASN A 182 19.47 4.09 0.18
CA ASN A 182 19.43 5.45 0.72
C ASN A 182 18.22 6.21 0.15
N CYS A 183 17.96 6.08 -1.15
CA CYS A 183 16.76 6.65 -1.76
C CYS A 183 15.49 6.11 -1.08
N ALA A 184 15.36 4.78 -0.97
CA ALA A 184 14.19 4.16 -0.35
C ALA A 184 13.97 4.62 1.09
N PHE A 185 15.03 4.65 1.91
CA PHE A 185 14.91 5.00 3.31
C PHE A 185 14.64 6.48 3.52
N TRP A 186 15.46 7.37 2.93
CA TRP A 186 15.40 8.79 3.26
C TRP A 186 14.16 9.48 2.70
N GLN A 187 13.65 9.07 1.52
CA GLN A 187 12.41 9.67 1.01
C GLN A 187 11.23 9.41 1.97
N TRP A 188 11.12 8.21 2.54
CA TRP A 188 10.08 7.86 3.49
C TRP A 188 10.32 8.50 4.87
N ASN A 189 11.52 8.33 5.43
CA ASN A 189 11.81 8.78 6.79
C ASN A 189 11.75 10.30 6.93
N ASP A 190 12.34 11.04 5.96
CA ASP A 190 12.38 12.50 6.03
C ASP A 190 10.97 13.13 5.88
N VAL A 191 10.09 12.58 5.04
CA VAL A 191 8.72 13.11 4.91
C VAL A 191 7.88 12.81 6.15
N TRP A 192 7.93 11.58 6.68
CA TRP A 192 7.19 11.20 7.87
C TRP A 192 7.58 11.99 9.12
N LEU A 193 8.87 12.36 9.26
CA LEU A 193 9.38 13.14 10.38
C LEU A 193 9.30 14.65 10.15
N SER A 194 8.82 15.11 9.00
CA SER A 194 8.63 16.54 8.74
C SER A 194 7.44 17.11 9.52
N ASP A 195 7.54 18.36 9.94
CA ASP A 195 6.43 19.03 10.64
C ASP A 195 5.19 19.17 9.73
N ALA A 196 5.40 19.34 8.43
CA ALA A 196 4.30 19.44 7.48
C ALA A 196 3.48 18.17 7.35
N PHE A 197 4.08 16.96 7.53
CA PHE A 197 3.35 15.69 7.46
C PHE A 197 2.55 15.39 8.73
N ARG A 198 2.78 16.09 9.84
CA ARG A 198 2.01 15.89 11.08
C ARG A 198 0.51 16.16 10.94
N SER A 199 0.12 16.98 9.96
CA SER A 199 -1.27 17.27 9.64
C SER A 199 -1.92 16.26 8.68
N PHE A 200 -1.20 15.20 8.28
CA PHE A 200 -1.75 14.18 7.40
C PHE A 200 -2.96 13.50 8.04
N ASP A 201 -4.09 13.60 7.36
CA ASP A 201 -5.38 13.04 7.76
C ASP A 201 -6.21 12.77 6.50
N ILE A 202 -6.52 11.49 6.25
CA ILE A 202 -7.31 11.06 5.10
C ILE A 202 -8.67 10.47 5.49
N ARG A 203 -9.09 10.65 6.74
CA ARG A 203 -10.37 10.12 7.22
C ARG A 203 -11.54 10.65 6.41
N ASP A 204 -11.51 11.93 6.04
CA ASP A 204 -12.54 12.52 5.18
C ASP A 204 -12.62 11.86 3.79
N ASN A 205 -11.51 11.39 3.24
CA ASN A 205 -11.48 10.65 1.98
C ASN A 205 -12.24 9.31 2.10
N CYS A 206 -12.26 8.69 3.28
CA CYS A 206 -12.97 7.44 3.48
C CYS A 206 -14.49 7.57 3.27
N ARG A 207 -15.07 8.77 3.38
CA ARG A 207 -16.51 9.03 3.15
C ARG A 207 -16.96 8.68 1.73
N THR A 208 -16.09 8.79 0.75
CA THR A 208 -16.43 8.60 -0.66
C THR A 208 -16.12 7.20 -1.18
N ILE A 209 -15.54 6.32 -0.36
CA ILE A 209 -15.26 4.93 -0.75
C ILE A 209 -16.57 4.14 -0.84
N ALA A 210 -16.98 3.80 -2.06
CA ALA A 210 -18.17 3.00 -2.31
C ALA A 210 -17.90 1.48 -2.32
N ALA A 211 -16.67 1.08 -2.66
CA ALA A 211 -16.29 -0.33 -2.80
C ALA A 211 -16.38 -1.11 -1.48
N PRO A 212 -16.63 -2.43 -1.51
CA PRO A 212 -16.43 -3.29 -0.35
C PRO A 212 -15.04 -3.09 0.25
N LEU A 213 -14.95 -3.04 1.60
CA LEU A 213 -13.71 -2.73 2.29
C LEU A 213 -13.46 -3.69 3.44
N LEU A 214 -12.25 -4.27 3.44
CA LEU A 214 -11.70 -5.07 4.53
C LEU A 214 -10.50 -4.33 5.11
N ALA A 215 -10.52 -4.04 6.41
CA ALA A 215 -9.39 -3.46 7.12
C ALA A 215 -8.96 -4.37 8.27
N MET A 216 -7.66 -4.60 8.41
CA MET A 216 -7.10 -5.40 9.50
C MET A 216 -5.85 -4.77 10.07
N GLN A 217 -5.64 -4.98 11.36
CA GLN A 217 -4.47 -4.48 12.09
C GLN A 217 -4.12 -5.39 13.26
N GLY A 218 -2.83 -5.56 13.50
CA GLY A 218 -2.35 -6.30 14.66
C GLY A 218 -2.53 -5.51 15.96
N VAL A 219 -2.88 -6.21 17.04
CA VAL A 219 -3.04 -5.59 18.37
C VAL A 219 -1.70 -5.09 18.92
N ASP A 220 -0.60 -5.73 18.53
CA ASP A 220 0.76 -5.40 18.95
C ASP A 220 1.47 -4.42 17.95
N ASP A 221 0.69 -3.75 17.09
CA ASP A 221 1.25 -2.81 16.12
C ASP A 221 1.88 -1.59 16.81
N VAL A 222 3.18 -1.40 16.58
CA VAL A 222 3.95 -0.30 17.16
C VAL A 222 3.96 0.98 16.31
N TYR A 223 3.37 0.94 15.09
CA TYR A 223 3.32 2.07 14.17
C TYR A 223 1.98 2.80 14.18
N GLY A 224 0.89 2.17 14.67
CA GLY A 224 -0.42 2.80 14.74
C GLY A 224 -1.30 2.15 15.79
N THR A 225 -2.23 2.90 16.37
CA THR A 225 -3.25 2.35 17.27
C THR A 225 -4.41 1.77 16.46
N MET A 226 -5.30 1.00 17.12
CA MET A 226 -6.52 0.48 16.49
C MET A 226 -7.41 1.58 15.87
N ARG A 227 -7.26 2.83 16.27
CA ARG A 227 -7.96 3.97 15.68
C ARG A 227 -7.74 4.08 14.17
N GLN A 228 -6.59 3.64 13.67
CA GLN A 228 -6.28 3.68 12.24
C GLN A 228 -7.32 2.93 11.40
N ILE A 229 -7.83 1.80 11.88
CA ILE A 229 -8.89 1.04 11.18
C ILE A 229 -10.29 1.36 11.71
N GLU A 230 -10.46 1.70 12.99
CA GLU A 230 -11.76 1.99 13.60
C GLU A 230 -12.40 3.29 13.07
N GLU A 231 -11.61 4.27 12.71
CA GLU A 231 -12.09 5.54 12.15
C GLU A 231 -12.64 5.39 10.73
N ILE A 232 -12.18 4.40 9.94
CA ILE A 232 -12.60 4.20 8.56
C ILE A 232 -14.13 4.05 8.44
N PRO A 233 -14.79 3.09 9.12
CA PRO A 233 -16.25 2.93 9.01
C PRO A 233 -17.02 4.11 9.60
N VAL A 234 -16.46 4.80 10.60
CA VAL A 234 -17.10 6.00 11.17
C VAL A 234 -17.29 7.06 10.11
N TYR A 235 -16.27 7.34 9.31
CA TYR A 235 -16.34 8.32 8.23
C TYR A 235 -17.16 7.82 7.05
N ARG A 236 -17.05 6.56 6.66
CA ARG A 236 -17.87 5.97 5.58
C ARG A 236 -19.38 6.11 5.85
N ARG A 237 -19.83 5.84 7.08
CA ARG A 237 -21.25 5.97 7.48
C ARG A 237 -21.81 7.39 7.43
N GLN A 238 -20.95 8.40 7.38
CA GLN A 238 -21.40 9.79 7.23
C GLN A 238 -21.87 10.12 5.82
N ASN A 239 -21.58 9.27 4.84
CA ASN A 239 -22.05 9.45 3.47
C ASN A 239 -23.50 8.92 3.32
N LYS A 240 -24.47 9.83 3.32
CA LYS A 240 -25.90 9.51 3.20
C LYS A 240 -26.33 9.06 1.79
N HIS A 241 -25.43 9.14 0.81
CA HIS A 241 -25.73 8.77 -0.58
C HIS A 241 -25.45 7.28 -0.86
N PHE A 242 -24.79 6.58 0.03
CA PHE A 242 -24.56 5.14 -0.12
C PHE A 242 -25.61 4.34 0.64
N PRO A 243 -26.18 3.27 0.04
CA PRO A 243 -26.98 2.30 0.76
C PRO A 243 -26.21 1.72 1.94
N THR A 244 -26.90 1.47 3.05
CA THR A 244 -26.28 0.90 4.27
C THR A 244 -25.54 -0.42 4.00
N SER A 245 -25.99 -1.21 3.03
CA SER A 245 -25.33 -2.46 2.60
C SER A 245 -23.97 -2.26 1.96
N TYR A 246 -23.65 -1.07 1.43
CA TYR A 246 -22.32 -0.73 0.87
C TYR A 246 -21.38 -0.13 1.90
N ILE A 247 -21.87 0.20 3.10
CA ILE A 247 -21.10 0.91 4.13
C ILE A 247 -20.39 -0.09 5.05
N ASP A 248 -20.74 -1.37 4.99
CA ASP A 248 -20.14 -2.37 5.88
C ASP A 248 -18.67 -2.59 5.52
N SER A 249 -17.83 -2.04 6.39
CA SER A 249 -16.42 -2.35 6.43
C SER A 249 -16.22 -3.54 7.36
N MET A 250 -15.57 -4.60 6.87
CA MET A 250 -15.14 -5.68 7.73
C MET A 250 -13.85 -5.26 8.44
N LEU A 251 -13.86 -5.28 9.78
CA LEU A 251 -12.69 -4.93 10.59
C LEU A 251 -12.19 -6.16 11.34
N TYR A 252 -10.90 -6.44 11.25
CA TYR A 252 -10.26 -7.49 12.02
C TYR A 252 -9.10 -6.94 12.86
N LYS A 253 -9.19 -7.16 14.16
CA LYS A 253 -8.10 -6.94 15.12
C LYS A 253 -7.42 -8.28 15.34
N LEU A 254 -6.16 -8.37 14.99
CA LEU A 254 -5.43 -9.63 15.00
C LEU A 254 -4.57 -9.71 16.26
N GLU A 255 -4.89 -10.66 17.13
CA GLU A 255 -4.11 -10.95 18.33
C GLU A 255 -2.73 -11.52 17.95
N GLN A 256 -1.71 -11.28 18.79
CA GLN A 256 -0.34 -11.74 18.55
C GLN A 256 0.19 -11.36 17.15
N CYS A 257 -0.14 -10.17 16.72
CA CYS A 257 0.18 -9.64 15.41
C CYS A 257 0.67 -8.19 15.54
N GLY A 258 1.81 -7.91 14.94
CA GLY A 258 2.38 -6.57 14.86
C GLY A 258 1.90 -5.80 13.62
N HIS A 259 2.80 -5.02 13.05
CA HIS A 259 2.49 -4.14 11.91
C HIS A 259 2.28 -4.87 10.58
N SER A 260 2.61 -6.16 10.48
CA SER A 260 2.62 -6.89 9.20
C SER A 260 1.71 -8.13 9.21
N PRO A 261 0.37 -8.00 9.18
CA PRO A 261 -0.57 -9.12 9.22
C PRO A 261 -0.23 -10.27 8.27
N HIS A 262 0.13 -9.97 7.05
CA HIS A 262 0.50 -10.96 6.03
C HIS A 262 1.79 -11.75 6.32
N ARG A 263 2.57 -11.32 7.32
CA ARG A 263 3.79 -12.01 7.79
C ARG A 263 3.61 -12.66 9.14
N ASP A 264 2.95 -11.94 10.06
CA ASP A 264 2.82 -12.34 11.45
C ASP A 264 1.71 -13.39 11.62
N GLN A 265 0.66 -13.29 10.79
CA GLN A 265 -0.52 -14.15 10.78
C GLN A 265 -0.87 -14.55 9.33
N THR A 266 0.08 -15.11 8.59
CA THR A 266 -0.01 -15.34 7.14
C THR A 266 -1.24 -16.14 6.74
N GLU A 267 -1.48 -17.28 7.40
CA GLU A 267 -2.60 -18.20 7.08
C GLU A 267 -3.94 -17.53 7.36
N LEU A 268 -4.11 -16.96 8.55
CA LEU A 268 -5.33 -16.27 8.95
C LEU A 268 -5.62 -15.07 8.05
N THR A 269 -4.60 -14.24 7.77
CA THR A 269 -4.73 -13.08 6.88
C THR A 269 -5.16 -13.49 5.48
N THR A 270 -4.54 -14.53 4.93
CA THR A 270 -4.88 -15.05 3.60
C THR A 270 -6.31 -15.60 3.57
N GLN A 271 -6.72 -16.36 4.59
CA GLN A 271 -8.07 -16.90 4.71
C GLN A 271 -9.12 -15.80 4.77
N LEU A 272 -8.96 -14.81 5.66
CA LEU A 272 -9.91 -13.69 5.83
C LEU A 272 -10.08 -12.89 4.55
N ILE A 273 -8.99 -12.65 3.82
CA ILE A 273 -9.06 -11.94 2.53
C ILE A 273 -9.76 -12.81 1.47
N ALA A 274 -9.46 -14.10 1.40
CA ALA A 274 -10.10 -15.01 0.44
C ALA A 274 -11.61 -15.15 0.70
N GLU A 275 -12.02 -15.27 1.96
CA GLU A 275 -13.44 -15.29 2.36
C GLU A 275 -14.15 -13.98 2.00
N PHE A 276 -13.53 -12.83 2.29
CA PHE A 276 -14.07 -11.53 1.91
C PHE A 276 -14.22 -11.39 0.39
N LEU A 277 -13.22 -11.81 -0.38
CA LEU A 277 -13.23 -11.69 -1.84
C LEU A 277 -14.08 -12.74 -2.55
N ALA A 278 -14.56 -13.79 -1.86
CA ALA A 278 -15.47 -14.78 -2.45
C ALA A 278 -16.82 -14.15 -2.89
N GLY A 279 -17.23 -13.06 -2.24
CA GLY A 279 -18.44 -12.30 -2.60
C GLY A 279 -18.19 -11.13 -3.58
N VAL A 280 -16.96 -10.97 -4.09
CA VAL A 280 -16.56 -9.88 -5.00
C VAL A 280 -16.32 -10.45 -6.38
N SER A 281 -17.02 -9.93 -7.39
CA SER A 281 -16.87 -10.31 -8.81
C SER A 281 -15.67 -9.64 -9.48
#